data_ecbcf50cfcbf9a2403cfbe66333cbff6
#
_entry.id   ecbcf50cfcbf9a2403cfbe66333cbff6
#
_cell.length_a   1.000
_cell.length_b   1.000
_cell.length_c   1.000
_cell.angle_alpha   90.00
_cell.angle_beta   90.00
_cell.angle_gamma   90.00
#
_symmetry.space_group_name_H-M   'P 1'
#
loop_
_entity.id
_entity.type
_entity.pdbx_description
1 polymer ?
#
loop_
_entity_poly.entity_id
_entity_poly.type
_entity_poly.pdbx_seq_one_letter_code
_entity_poly.pdbx_strand_id
1 'polypeptide(L)'
;KFNFDRMLDENHPYHDTGPFPLSFFFSAITSVDVIDDLTVKFTLNASYAPFLSNLAYPTGLIVSPDAVMKHGKDFGRNPSGTGAFQFNEWKSNERVVVTRNADHWDGQAGVDAVIFRPLTDGNTRVAEMLAGGIDLMVEVPPTSLSEFSGSEFSVVEQAGPHVWFLILNAKEGPFADKKVRQAANYAINKEAIVNDVLEGTAAVAAGPTPPAFAWAYNNDLEPYPYDPDKAKALIAEAGAEGAE
;
A
#
# COMPACT_ATOMS: atom_id res chain seq x y z
N LYS A 1 -12.41 -20.34 -8.50
CA LYS A 1 -13.55 -20.61 -7.60
C LYS A 1 -13.07 -20.94 -6.19
N PHE A 2 -12.27 -21.98 -5.98
CA PHE A 2 -11.76 -22.38 -4.66
C PHE A 2 -11.21 -21.21 -3.82
N ASN A 3 -10.42 -20.32 -4.41
CA ASN A 3 -9.81 -19.19 -3.69
C ASN A 3 -10.84 -18.21 -3.13
N PHE A 4 -11.88 -17.89 -3.90
CA PHE A 4 -12.95 -16.96 -3.47
C PHE A 4 -13.93 -17.63 -2.53
N ASP A 5 -14.34 -18.89 -2.79
CA ASP A 5 -15.20 -19.63 -1.88
C ASP A 5 -14.55 -19.77 -0.50
N ARG A 6 -13.28 -20.16 -0.45
CA ARG A 6 -12.50 -20.26 0.79
C ARG A 6 -12.45 -18.95 1.58
N MET A 7 -12.35 -17.82 0.88
CA MET A 7 -12.24 -16.51 1.51
C MET A 7 -13.61 -15.97 1.98
N LEU A 8 -14.67 -16.23 1.23
CA LEU A 8 -15.99 -15.59 1.41
C LEU A 8 -17.01 -16.45 2.14
N ASP A 9 -16.88 -17.79 2.11
CA ASP A 9 -17.78 -18.71 2.80
C ASP A 9 -17.14 -19.19 4.11
N GLU A 10 -17.67 -18.71 5.22
CA GLU A 10 -17.22 -19.10 6.57
C GLU A 10 -17.38 -20.61 6.86
N ASN A 11 -18.24 -21.31 6.10
CA ASN A 11 -18.43 -22.75 6.22
C ASN A 11 -17.50 -23.55 5.30
N HIS A 12 -16.70 -22.91 4.47
CA HIS A 12 -15.76 -23.61 3.60
C HIS A 12 -14.71 -24.36 4.43
N PRO A 13 -14.41 -25.65 4.14
CA PRO A 13 -13.49 -26.49 4.95
C PRO A 13 -12.09 -25.89 5.17
N TYR A 14 -11.69 -24.97 4.31
CA TYR A 14 -10.38 -24.30 4.37
C TYR A 14 -10.49 -22.78 4.65
N HIS A 15 -11.64 -22.31 5.16
CA HIS A 15 -11.80 -20.89 5.51
C HIS A 15 -10.78 -20.46 6.59
N ASP A 16 -10.49 -21.35 7.56
CA ASP A 16 -9.57 -21.09 8.67
C ASP A 16 -8.06 -21.14 8.28
N THR A 17 -7.75 -21.25 6.99
CA THR A 17 -6.39 -21.13 6.44
C THR A 17 -5.96 -19.67 6.16
N GLY A 18 -6.87 -18.70 6.38
CA GLY A 18 -6.59 -17.26 6.40
C GLY A 18 -6.17 -16.79 7.77
N PRO A 19 -5.86 -15.51 7.99
CA PRO A 19 -6.85 -14.43 7.97
C PRO A 19 -7.02 -13.83 6.59
N PHE A 20 -8.23 -13.30 6.31
CA PHE A 20 -8.56 -12.59 5.07
C PHE A 20 -8.94 -11.13 5.38
N PRO A 21 -8.02 -10.30 5.89
CA PRO A 21 -8.34 -8.97 6.43
C PRO A 21 -8.92 -8.01 5.39
N LEU A 22 -8.72 -8.30 4.10
CA LEU A 22 -9.18 -7.48 2.98
C LEU A 22 -10.27 -8.17 2.15
N SER A 23 -10.92 -9.22 2.67
CA SER A 23 -12.02 -9.92 1.99
C SER A 23 -13.20 -9.00 1.65
N PHE A 24 -13.35 -7.89 2.37
CA PHE A 24 -14.38 -6.88 2.10
C PHE A 24 -14.29 -6.28 0.69
N PHE A 25 -13.13 -6.28 0.03
CA PHE A 25 -13.00 -5.88 -1.38
C PHE A 25 -13.82 -6.75 -2.33
N PHE A 26 -14.16 -7.96 -1.91
CA PHE A 26 -14.94 -8.93 -2.69
C PHE A 26 -16.33 -9.19 -2.12
N SER A 27 -16.78 -8.40 -1.15
CA SER A 27 -18.10 -8.53 -0.51
C SER A 27 -19.28 -8.35 -1.49
N ALA A 28 -19.04 -7.76 -2.65
CA ALA A 28 -20.05 -7.66 -3.71
C ALA A 28 -20.30 -8.98 -4.45
N ILE A 29 -19.42 -9.99 -4.33
CA ILE A 29 -19.56 -11.28 -5.01
C ILE A 29 -20.67 -12.08 -4.33
N THR A 30 -21.63 -12.54 -5.12
CA THR A 30 -22.71 -13.45 -4.68
C THR A 30 -22.50 -14.90 -5.12
N SER A 31 -21.81 -15.10 -6.25
CA SER A 31 -21.37 -16.43 -6.68
C SER A 31 -20.13 -16.37 -7.57
N VAL A 32 -19.40 -17.47 -7.58
CA VAL A 32 -18.30 -17.73 -8.50
C VAL A 32 -18.55 -19.07 -9.19
N ASP A 33 -18.83 -19.04 -10.48
CA ASP A 33 -19.24 -20.21 -11.25
C ASP A 33 -18.15 -20.58 -12.26
N VAL A 34 -17.75 -21.85 -12.29
CA VAL A 34 -16.89 -22.39 -13.34
C VAL A 34 -17.79 -22.76 -14.52
N ILE A 35 -17.60 -22.09 -15.66
CA ILE A 35 -18.37 -22.33 -16.87
C ILE A 35 -17.71 -23.43 -17.71
N ASP A 36 -16.40 -23.35 -17.85
CA ASP A 36 -15.55 -24.33 -18.52
C ASP A 36 -14.11 -24.25 -17.96
N ASP A 37 -13.17 -25.00 -18.53
CA ASP A 37 -11.78 -25.06 -18.07
C ASP A 37 -11.04 -23.72 -18.11
N LEU A 38 -11.49 -22.77 -18.92
CA LEU A 38 -10.85 -21.46 -19.13
C LEU A 38 -11.73 -20.27 -18.74
N THR A 39 -12.98 -20.52 -18.31
CA THR A 39 -13.98 -19.47 -18.08
C THR A 39 -14.54 -19.53 -16.68
N VAL A 40 -14.39 -18.43 -15.95
CA VAL A 40 -14.99 -18.21 -14.62
C VAL A 40 -15.93 -17.02 -14.68
N LYS A 41 -17.13 -17.17 -14.11
CA LYS A 41 -18.12 -16.12 -14.00
C LYS A 41 -18.26 -15.67 -12.56
N PHE A 42 -18.07 -14.37 -12.32
CA PHE A 42 -18.41 -13.71 -11.06
C PHE A 42 -19.78 -13.04 -11.18
N THR A 43 -20.67 -13.34 -10.26
CA THR A 43 -21.96 -12.65 -10.13
C THR A 43 -21.86 -11.70 -8.94
N LEU A 44 -22.21 -10.43 -9.16
CA LEU A 44 -22.17 -9.38 -8.14
C LEU A 44 -23.58 -8.99 -7.72
N ASN A 45 -23.76 -8.55 -6.47
CA ASN A 45 -25.05 -8.06 -5.94
C ASN A 45 -25.48 -6.71 -6.56
N ALA A 46 -24.53 -5.93 -7.08
CA ALA A 46 -24.76 -4.67 -7.79
C ALA A 46 -23.60 -4.37 -8.76
N SER A 47 -23.80 -3.40 -9.64
CA SER A 47 -22.68 -2.89 -10.47
C SER A 47 -21.60 -2.28 -9.58
N TYR A 48 -20.36 -2.78 -9.70
CA TYR A 48 -19.23 -2.38 -8.88
C TYR A 48 -18.01 -2.12 -9.74
N ALA A 49 -17.81 -0.85 -10.11
CA ALA A 49 -16.74 -0.44 -11.03
C ALA A 49 -15.32 -0.84 -10.58
N PRO A 50 -14.94 -0.80 -9.27
CA PRO A 50 -13.60 -1.20 -8.83
C PRO A 50 -13.31 -2.69 -8.87
N PHE A 51 -14.27 -3.56 -9.21
CA PHE A 51 -14.14 -5.00 -9.09
C PHE A 51 -12.89 -5.58 -9.76
N LEU A 52 -12.63 -5.20 -11.01
CA LEU A 52 -11.45 -5.69 -11.74
C LEU A 52 -10.13 -5.19 -11.14
N SER A 53 -10.11 -3.96 -10.63
CA SER A 53 -8.94 -3.42 -9.93
C SER A 53 -8.68 -4.16 -8.62
N ASN A 54 -9.73 -4.59 -7.92
CA ASN A 54 -9.59 -5.37 -6.69
C ASN A 54 -8.99 -6.76 -6.96
N LEU A 55 -9.23 -7.37 -8.14
CA LEU A 55 -8.61 -8.64 -8.52
C LEU A 55 -7.09 -8.53 -8.69
N ALA A 56 -6.59 -7.34 -9.02
CA ALA A 56 -5.14 -7.08 -9.13
C ALA A 56 -4.48 -6.78 -7.76
N TYR A 57 -5.26 -6.59 -6.71
CA TYR A 57 -4.74 -6.36 -5.37
C TYR A 57 -4.27 -7.68 -4.73
N PRO A 58 -3.29 -7.70 -3.80
CA PRO A 58 -2.74 -8.93 -3.23
C PRO A 58 -3.76 -9.93 -2.70
N THR A 59 -4.89 -9.46 -2.14
CA THR A 59 -5.97 -10.35 -1.67
C THR A 59 -6.72 -11.07 -2.80
N GLY A 60 -6.61 -10.59 -4.05
CA GLY A 60 -7.17 -11.21 -5.26
C GLY A 60 -6.25 -12.22 -5.92
N LEU A 61 -5.01 -12.37 -5.46
CA LEU A 61 -4.05 -13.32 -6.04
C LEU A 61 -4.52 -14.76 -5.86
N ILE A 62 -4.37 -15.55 -6.92
CA ILE A 62 -4.77 -16.94 -6.94
C ILE A 62 -3.63 -17.82 -6.43
N VAL A 63 -3.94 -18.66 -5.46
CA VAL A 63 -3.00 -19.61 -4.87
C VAL A 63 -3.38 -21.06 -5.25
N SER A 64 -2.42 -21.98 -5.16
CA SER A 64 -2.66 -23.41 -5.44
C SER A 64 -3.62 -24.02 -4.43
N PRO A 65 -4.77 -24.57 -4.85
CA PRO A 65 -5.66 -25.32 -3.97
C PRO A 65 -4.98 -26.50 -3.29
N ASP A 66 -4.15 -27.25 -4.02
CA ASP A 66 -3.44 -28.40 -3.49
C ASP A 66 -2.46 -28.01 -2.37
N ALA A 67 -1.78 -26.89 -2.52
CA ALA A 67 -0.89 -26.38 -1.47
C ALA A 67 -1.68 -25.93 -0.24
N VAL A 68 -2.83 -25.28 -0.42
CA VAL A 68 -3.73 -24.93 0.70
C VAL A 68 -4.22 -26.18 1.42
N MET A 69 -4.68 -27.18 0.68
CA MET A 69 -5.15 -28.45 1.26
C MET A 69 -4.04 -29.22 1.98
N LYS A 70 -2.83 -29.20 1.44
CA LYS A 70 -1.66 -29.87 2.01
C LYS A 70 -1.16 -29.21 3.30
N HIS A 71 -1.09 -27.89 3.33
CA HIS A 71 -0.46 -27.15 4.42
C HIS A 71 -1.45 -26.57 5.44
N GLY A 72 -2.73 -26.46 5.09
CA GLY A 72 -3.75 -25.94 5.99
C GLY A 72 -3.38 -24.55 6.53
N LYS A 73 -3.39 -24.41 7.86
CA LYS A 73 -3.04 -23.16 8.55
C LYS A 73 -1.59 -22.69 8.32
N ASP A 74 -0.71 -23.61 7.96
CA ASP A 74 0.69 -23.30 7.67
C ASP A 74 0.93 -22.87 6.22
N PHE A 75 -0.15 -22.78 5.41
CA PHE A 75 -0.05 -22.37 4.00
C PHE A 75 0.65 -21.01 3.83
N GLY A 76 0.41 -20.05 4.72
CA GLY A 76 1.07 -18.74 4.68
C GLY A 76 2.61 -18.81 4.78
N ARG A 77 3.15 -19.92 5.30
CA ARG A 77 4.60 -20.21 5.35
C ARG A 77 5.08 -21.10 4.21
N ASN A 78 4.16 -21.63 3.42
CA ASN A 78 4.41 -22.53 2.30
C ASN A 78 3.61 -22.10 1.06
N PRO A 79 3.73 -20.85 0.62
CA PRO A 79 2.93 -20.34 -0.48
C PRO A 79 3.27 -21.03 -1.80
N SER A 80 2.26 -21.21 -2.64
CA SER A 80 2.42 -21.74 -4.00
C SER A 80 1.44 -21.05 -4.93
N GLY A 81 1.94 -20.58 -6.07
CA GLY A 81 1.20 -19.86 -7.10
C GLY A 81 1.86 -20.03 -8.46
N THR A 82 1.52 -19.18 -9.42
CA THR A 82 1.97 -19.22 -10.82
C THR A 82 2.92 -18.10 -11.20
N GLY A 83 3.56 -17.47 -10.21
CA GLY A 83 4.44 -16.33 -10.41
C GLY A 83 5.80 -16.69 -11.04
N ALA A 84 6.57 -15.66 -11.38
CA ALA A 84 7.90 -15.78 -11.98
C ALA A 84 8.94 -16.39 -11.03
N PHE A 85 8.63 -16.47 -9.74
CA PHE A 85 9.47 -17.07 -8.72
C PHE A 85 8.67 -18.06 -7.88
N GLN A 86 9.35 -19.11 -7.41
CA GLN A 86 8.84 -20.13 -6.50
C GLN A 86 9.40 -19.90 -5.10
N PHE A 87 8.57 -20.15 -4.08
CA PHE A 87 8.98 -20.07 -2.69
C PHE A 87 10.07 -21.10 -2.39
N ASN A 88 11.12 -20.68 -1.70
CA ASN A 88 12.21 -21.54 -1.28
C ASN A 88 12.33 -21.60 0.25
N GLU A 89 12.48 -20.44 0.92
CA GLU A 89 12.73 -20.39 2.37
C GLU A 89 12.12 -19.15 2.99
N TRP A 90 11.64 -19.25 4.22
CA TRP A 90 11.30 -18.11 5.07
C TRP A 90 11.87 -18.30 6.48
N LYS A 91 12.90 -17.56 6.80
CA LYS A 91 13.41 -17.42 8.17
C LYS A 91 12.90 -16.11 8.77
N SER A 92 12.09 -16.22 9.83
CA SER A 92 11.47 -15.06 10.48
C SER A 92 12.54 -14.06 10.92
N ASN A 93 12.28 -12.77 10.63
CA ASN A 93 13.16 -11.63 10.93
C ASN A 93 14.56 -11.68 10.28
N GLU A 94 14.83 -12.68 9.44
CA GLU A 94 16.13 -12.82 8.77
C GLU A 94 16.00 -12.64 7.26
N ARG A 95 15.21 -13.50 6.59
CA ARG A 95 15.04 -13.42 5.15
C ARG A 95 13.86 -14.24 4.62
N VAL A 96 13.39 -13.86 3.43
CA VAL A 96 12.59 -14.71 2.55
C VAL A 96 13.37 -14.92 1.26
N VAL A 97 13.46 -16.16 0.80
CA VAL A 97 14.13 -16.54 -0.45
C VAL A 97 13.11 -17.11 -1.42
N VAL A 98 13.13 -16.60 -2.64
CA VAL A 98 12.39 -17.15 -3.76
C VAL A 98 13.37 -17.43 -4.91
N THR A 99 13.15 -18.54 -5.63
CA THR A 99 13.98 -18.97 -6.74
C THR A 99 13.21 -18.88 -8.05
N ARG A 100 13.91 -18.72 -9.17
CA ARG A 100 13.33 -18.62 -10.50
C ARG A 100 12.38 -19.79 -10.78
N ASN A 101 11.19 -19.48 -11.29
CA ASN A 101 10.29 -20.47 -11.88
C ASN A 101 10.67 -20.69 -13.35
N ALA A 102 11.32 -21.83 -13.63
CA ALA A 102 11.77 -22.17 -14.99
C ALA A 102 10.59 -22.37 -15.95
N ASP A 103 9.42 -22.75 -15.43
CA ASP A 103 8.21 -23.04 -16.20
C ASP A 103 7.21 -21.85 -16.21
N HIS A 104 7.68 -20.64 -15.91
CA HIS A 104 6.81 -19.46 -15.89
C HIS A 104 6.24 -19.19 -17.28
N TRP A 105 4.92 -18.99 -17.36
CA TRP A 105 4.14 -18.86 -18.59
C TRP A 105 4.51 -17.65 -19.47
N ASP A 106 5.08 -16.59 -18.87
CA ASP A 106 5.53 -15.37 -19.57
C ASP A 106 7.07 -15.30 -19.65
N GLY A 107 7.73 -16.44 -19.66
CA GLY A 107 9.18 -16.54 -19.74
C GLY A 107 9.87 -16.50 -18.37
N GLN A 108 11.15 -16.86 -18.38
CA GLN A 108 11.94 -16.97 -17.16
C GLN A 108 12.44 -15.60 -16.69
N ALA A 109 12.49 -15.40 -15.38
CA ALA A 109 13.13 -14.23 -14.79
C ALA A 109 14.63 -14.15 -15.12
N GLY A 110 15.18 -12.94 -15.24
CA GLY A 110 16.59 -12.70 -15.55
C GLY A 110 17.57 -13.06 -14.43
N VAL A 111 17.08 -13.26 -13.21
CA VAL A 111 17.87 -13.61 -12.02
C VAL A 111 17.47 -14.98 -11.49
N ASP A 112 18.40 -15.71 -10.86
CA ASP A 112 18.16 -17.07 -10.36
C ASP A 112 17.36 -17.09 -9.07
N ALA A 113 17.53 -16.07 -8.23
CA ALA A 113 16.86 -15.96 -6.94
C ALA A 113 16.69 -14.48 -6.53
N VAL A 114 15.72 -14.24 -5.66
CA VAL A 114 15.55 -12.98 -4.95
C VAL A 114 15.53 -13.27 -3.44
N ILE A 115 16.33 -12.52 -2.70
CA ILE A 115 16.45 -12.62 -1.24
C ILE A 115 15.93 -11.33 -0.62
N PHE A 116 14.78 -11.41 0.03
CA PHE A 116 14.21 -10.28 0.78
C PHE A 116 14.77 -10.28 2.19
N ARG A 117 15.46 -9.20 2.58
CA ARG A 117 16.02 -8.99 3.93
C ARG A 117 15.25 -7.86 4.63
N PRO A 118 14.59 -8.13 5.76
CA PRO A 118 13.86 -7.11 6.52
C PRO A 118 14.85 -6.24 7.32
N LEU A 119 15.31 -5.16 6.73
CA LEU A 119 16.15 -4.14 7.37
C LEU A 119 15.24 -2.96 7.76
N THR A 120 14.76 -2.93 8.99
CA THR A 120 13.75 -1.95 9.46
C THR A 120 14.32 -0.56 9.71
N ASP A 121 15.61 -0.45 10.05
CA ASP A 121 16.30 0.83 10.24
C ASP A 121 16.82 1.39 8.91
N GLY A 122 16.47 2.66 8.61
CA GLY A 122 16.83 3.32 7.36
C GLY A 122 18.34 3.50 7.16
N ASN A 123 19.06 3.88 8.22
CA ASN A 123 20.51 4.09 8.15
C ASN A 123 21.25 2.77 7.92
N THR A 124 20.76 1.69 8.51
CA THR A 124 21.29 0.34 8.27
C THR A 124 21.09 -0.07 6.80
N ARG A 125 19.92 0.22 6.20
CA ARG A 125 19.69 -0.05 4.77
C ARG A 125 20.66 0.74 3.88
N VAL A 126 20.86 2.04 4.18
CA VAL A 126 21.80 2.89 3.47
C VAL A 126 23.21 2.32 3.56
N ALA A 127 23.69 1.99 4.76
CA ALA A 127 25.01 1.42 4.96
C ALA A 127 25.21 0.08 4.23
N GLU A 128 24.22 -0.82 4.25
CA GLU A 128 24.26 -2.09 3.52
C GLU A 128 24.30 -1.87 2.00
N MET A 129 23.57 -0.88 1.47
CA MET A 129 23.58 -0.55 0.03
C MET A 129 24.94 0.01 -0.39
N LEU A 130 25.51 0.94 0.36
CA LEU A 130 26.82 1.52 0.08
C LEU A 130 27.95 0.50 0.19
N ALA A 131 27.81 -0.49 1.08
CA ALA A 131 28.78 -1.57 1.26
C ALA A 131 28.62 -2.72 0.23
N GLY A 132 27.61 -2.67 -0.63
CA GLY A 132 27.31 -3.76 -1.57
C GLY A 132 26.71 -5.02 -0.90
N GLY A 133 26.16 -4.87 0.30
CA GLY A 133 25.49 -5.95 1.03
C GLY A 133 24.05 -6.22 0.56
N ILE A 134 23.47 -5.29 -0.20
CA ILE A 134 22.18 -5.42 -0.90
C ILE A 134 22.27 -4.80 -2.28
N ASP A 135 21.50 -5.30 -3.24
CA ASP A 135 21.48 -4.84 -4.63
C ASP A 135 20.32 -3.87 -4.92
N LEU A 136 19.28 -3.88 -4.09
CA LEU A 136 18.11 -3.03 -4.23
C LEU A 136 17.60 -2.62 -2.85
N MET A 137 17.35 -1.33 -2.68
CA MET A 137 16.76 -0.74 -1.50
C MET A 137 15.44 -0.06 -1.85
N VAL A 138 14.39 -0.37 -1.10
CA VAL A 138 13.10 0.33 -1.16
C VAL A 138 13.05 1.38 -0.06
N GLU A 139 12.45 2.53 -0.34
CA GLU A 139 12.31 3.65 0.60
C GLU A 139 13.66 4.20 1.09
N VAL A 140 14.37 4.86 0.19
CA VAL A 140 15.58 5.63 0.54
C VAL A 140 15.19 6.78 1.49
N PRO A 141 15.82 6.89 2.69
CA PRO A 141 15.59 8.06 3.54
C PRO A 141 15.90 9.37 2.78
N PRO A 142 15.02 10.38 2.81
CA PRO A 142 15.26 11.64 2.09
C PRO A 142 16.62 12.25 2.40
N THR A 143 17.04 12.25 3.65
CA THR A 143 18.31 12.78 4.14
C THR A 143 19.55 12.04 3.59
N SER A 144 19.38 10.85 3.04
CA SER A 144 20.48 10.04 2.47
C SER A 144 20.50 10.00 0.94
N LEU A 145 19.56 10.68 0.26
CA LEU A 145 19.50 10.65 -1.21
C LEU A 145 20.79 11.15 -1.87
N SER A 146 21.44 12.17 -1.29
CA SER A 146 22.69 12.71 -1.81
C SER A 146 23.86 11.70 -1.82
N GLU A 147 23.82 10.68 -0.95
CA GLU A 147 24.83 9.63 -0.88
C GLU A 147 24.80 8.72 -2.12
N PHE A 148 23.66 8.68 -2.83
CA PHE A 148 23.43 7.86 -4.02
C PHE A 148 23.54 8.64 -5.33
N SER A 149 24.10 9.85 -5.31
CA SER A 149 24.27 10.70 -6.51
C SER A 149 25.39 10.23 -7.46
N GLY A 150 26.19 9.24 -7.08
CA GLY A 150 27.26 8.65 -7.89
C GLY A 150 26.74 7.77 -9.03
N SER A 151 27.57 7.57 -10.07
CA SER A 151 27.23 6.77 -11.25
C SER A 151 27.06 5.26 -10.99
N GLU A 152 27.42 4.78 -9.81
CA GLU A 152 27.29 3.37 -9.37
C GLU A 152 25.87 3.04 -8.90
N PHE A 153 25.06 4.06 -8.57
CA PHE A 153 23.68 3.87 -8.11
C PHE A 153 22.68 4.46 -9.12
N SER A 154 21.51 3.87 -9.18
CA SER A 154 20.36 4.38 -9.91
C SER A 154 19.23 4.63 -8.92
N VAL A 155 18.89 5.89 -8.68
CA VAL A 155 17.72 6.27 -7.87
C VAL A 155 16.53 6.41 -8.81
N VAL A 156 15.47 5.62 -8.56
CA VAL A 156 14.22 5.67 -9.32
C VAL A 156 13.16 6.35 -8.45
N GLU A 157 12.69 7.50 -8.90
CA GLU A 157 11.63 8.25 -8.25
C GLU A 157 10.34 8.18 -9.07
N GLN A 158 9.24 7.93 -8.40
CA GLN A 158 7.92 7.97 -9.00
C GLN A 158 6.90 8.56 -8.03
N ALA A 159 6.11 9.51 -8.51
CA ALA A 159 4.98 10.04 -7.75
C ALA A 159 4.03 8.90 -7.36
N GLY A 160 3.90 8.66 -6.07
CA GLY A 160 3.06 7.60 -5.53
C GLY A 160 1.58 8.00 -5.44
N PRO A 161 0.68 7.02 -5.32
CA PRO A 161 -0.75 7.25 -5.12
C PRO A 161 -1.10 7.58 -3.66
N HIS A 162 -0.11 7.91 -2.83
CA HIS A 162 -0.30 8.10 -1.39
C HIS A 162 -0.40 9.57 -1.03
N VAL A 163 -1.30 9.88 -0.10
CA VAL A 163 -1.41 11.18 0.56
C VAL A 163 -1.25 10.97 2.06
N TRP A 164 -0.33 11.68 2.68
CA TRP A 164 -0.21 11.74 4.14
C TRP A 164 -1.14 12.81 4.67
N PHE A 165 -1.96 12.45 5.63
CA PHE A 165 -2.98 13.36 6.17
C PHE A 165 -3.25 13.09 7.66
N LEU A 166 -3.79 14.08 8.34
CA LEU A 166 -4.31 13.95 9.70
C LEU A 166 -5.80 13.59 9.63
N ILE A 167 -6.19 12.55 10.35
CA ILE A 167 -7.59 12.17 10.51
C ILE A 167 -8.16 12.98 11.68
N LEU A 168 -9.16 13.82 11.40
CA LEU A 168 -9.83 14.65 12.39
C LEU A 168 -11.19 14.05 12.74
N ASN A 169 -11.52 13.94 14.06
CA ASN A 169 -12.86 13.54 14.47
C ASN A 169 -13.85 14.67 14.20
N ALA A 170 -14.61 14.58 13.11
CA ALA A 170 -15.58 15.58 12.70
C ALA A 170 -16.97 15.40 13.34
N LYS A 171 -17.17 14.38 14.20
CA LYS A 171 -18.47 14.11 14.84
C LYS A 171 -18.58 14.78 16.20
N GLU A 172 -17.48 14.82 16.95
CA GLU A 172 -17.44 15.31 18.31
C GLU A 172 -16.09 15.96 18.64
N GLY A 173 -16.02 16.69 19.73
CA GLY A 173 -14.84 17.43 20.14
C GLY A 173 -14.58 18.70 19.30
N PRO A 174 -13.41 19.34 19.46
CA PRO A 174 -13.12 20.62 18.82
C PRO A 174 -13.22 20.57 17.29
N PHE A 175 -12.84 19.47 16.68
CA PHE A 175 -12.88 19.29 15.22
C PHE A 175 -14.27 19.02 14.64
N ALA A 176 -15.32 18.92 15.46
CA ALA A 176 -16.70 18.94 14.96
C ALA A 176 -17.03 20.29 14.28
N ASP A 177 -16.45 21.39 14.76
CA ASP A 177 -16.57 22.70 14.11
C ASP A 177 -15.71 22.80 12.85
N LYS A 178 -16.33 23.27 11.76
CA LYS A 178 -15.64 23.46 10.48
C LYS A 178 -14.49 24.47 10.56
N LYS A 179 -14.66 25.56 11.35
CA LYS A 179 -13.65 26.62 11.49
C LYS A 179 -12.38 26.07 12.16
N VAL A 180 -12.54 25.18 13.15
CA VAL A 180 -11.40 24.51 13.80
C VAL A 180 -10.64 23.63 12.82
N ARG A 181 -11.34 22.86 11.97
CA ARG A 181 -10.70 22.07 10.90
C ARG A 181 -9.97 22.94 9.88
N GLN A 182 -10.55 24.10 9.52
CA GLN A 182 -9.90 25.06 8.64
C GLN A 182 -8.68 25.69 9.31
N ALA A 183 -8.78 26.05 10.58
CA ALA A 183 -7.68 26.60 11.37
C ALA A 183 -6.49 25.63 11.39
N ALA A 184 -6.73 24.34 11.61
CA ALA A 184 -5.68 23.33 11.56
C ALA A 184 -4.94 23.29 10.20
N ASN A 185 -5.68 23.46 9.09
CA ASN A 185 -5.07 23.52 7.76
C ASN A 185 -4.21 24.77 7.54
N TYR A 186 -4.63 25.95 8.07
CA TYR A 186 -3.85 27.17 7.98
C TYR A 186 -2.64 27.19 8.94
N ALA A 187 -2.71 26.45 10.06
CA ALA A 187 -1.66 26.42 11.07
C ALA A 187 -0.45 25.57 10.67
N ILE A 188 -0.60 24.65 9.71
CA ILE A 188 0.46 23.71 9.31
C ILE A 188 1.23 24.25 8.11
N ASN A 189 2.54 24.49 8.30
CA ASN A 189 3.45 24.83 7.19
C ASN A 189 3.81 23.56 6.40
N LYS A 190 2.97 23.24 5.43
CA LYS A 190 3.14 22.05 4.58
C LYS A 190 4.36 22.15 3.67
N GLU A 191 4.70 23.37 3.21
CA GLU A 191 5.87 23.62 2.37
C GLU A 191 7.17 23.36 3.15
N ALA A 192 7.25 23.79 4.41
CA ALA A 192 8.39 23.50 5.26
C ALA A 192 8.54 21.99 5.52
N ILE A 193 7.43 21.26 5.71
CA ILE A 193 7.48 19.81 5.83
C ILE A 193 8.06 19.18 4.56
N VAL A 194 7.59 19.59 3.38
CA VAL A 194 8.07 19.05 2.10
C VAL A 194 9.53 19.40 1.87
N ASN A 195 9.92 20.64 2.09
CA ASN A 195 11.27 21.11 1.72
C ASN A 195 12.32 20.78 2.78
N ASP A 196 11.99 20.95 4.08
CA ASP A 196 12.99 20.90 5.16
C ASP A 196 13.04 19.52 5.84
N VAL A 197 11.91 18.78 5.85
CA VAL A 197 11.85 17.45 6.48
C VAL A 197 11.95 16.33 5.44
N LEU A 198 11.27 16.49 4.31
CA LEU A 198 11.24 15.49 3.24
C LEU A 198 12.22 15.82 2.09
N GLU A 199 13.02 16.86 2.24
CA GLU A 199 14.07 17.27 1.26
C GLU A 199 13.54 17.32 -0.19
N GLY A 200 12.29 17.78 -0.39
CA GLY A 200 11.67 17.92 -1.70
C GLY A 200 11.19 16.61 -2.34
N THR A 201 11.22 15.48 -1.63
CA THR A 201 10.78 14.17 -2.16
C THR A 201 9.27 13.99 -2.18
N ALA A 202 8.52 15.00 -1.83
CA ALA A 202 7.05 15.00 -1.85
C ALA A 202 6.51 16.31 -2.45
N ALA A 203 5.21 16.38 -2.65
CA ALA A 203 4.50 17.59 -3.06
C ALA A 203 3.40 17.94 -2.04
N VAL A 204 3.11 19.22 -1.88
CA VAL A 204 1.98 19.66 -1.02
C VAL A 204 0.67 19.19 -1.63
N ALA A 205 -0.11 18.42 -0.86
CA ALA A 205 -1.41 17.93 -1.30
C ALA A 205 -2.48 19.04 -1.20
N ALA A 206 -3.22 19.26 -2.29
CA ALA A 206 -4.37 20.16 -2.31
C ALA A 206 -5.66 19.49 -1.81
N GLY A 207 -5.73 18.16 -1.88
CA GLY A 207 -6.90 17.37 -1.49
C GLY A 207 -6.58 15.90 -1.24
N PRO A 208 -7.60 15.06 -1.04
CA PRO A 208 -7.41 13.65 -0.68
C PRO A 208 -6.95 12.77 -1.86
N THR A 209 -7.07 13.25 -3.09
CA THR A 209 -6.68 12.51 -4.28
C THR A 209 -5.39 13.09 -4.85
N PRO A 210 -4.30 12.32 -4.96
CA PRO A 210 -3.03 12.83 -5.50
C PRO A 210 -3.07 12.92 -7.03
N PRO A 211 -2.18 13.73 -7.65
CA PRO A 211 -2.08 13.87 -9.11
C PRO A 211 -1.81 12.54 -9.86
N ALA A 212 -1.25 11.53 -9.18
CA ALA A 212 -1.06 10.19 -9.75
C ALA A 212 -2.39 9.55 -10.21
N PHE A 213 -3.53 9.96 -9.65
CA PHE A 213 -4.87 9.58 -10.11
C PHE A 213 -5.48 10.66 -11.02
N ALA A 214 -4.87 10.93 -12.16
CA ALA A 214 -5.26 12.00 -13.07
C ALA A 214 -6.77 12.01 -13.45
N TRP A 215 -7.40 10.83 -13.47
CA TRP A 215 -8.82 10.66 -13.74
C TRP A 215 -9.76 11.12 -12.62
N ALA A 216 -9.24 11.28 -11.40
CA ALA A 216 -9.98 11.68 -10.19
C ALA A 216 -9.42 12.95 -9.56
N TYR A 217 -8.26 13.43 -10.00
CA TYR A 217 -7.63 14.62 -9.45
C TYR A 217 -8.36 15.88 -9.90
N ASN A 218 -8.68 16.75 -8.96
CA ASN A 218 -9.28 18.04 -9.23
C ASN A 218 -8.19 19.13 -9.31
N ASN A 219 -7.93 19.61 -10.54
CA ASN A 219 -6.91 20.64 -10.80
C ASN A 219 -7.30 22.05 -10.29
N ASP A 220 -8.59 22.27 -9.93
CA ASP A 220 -9.07 23.56 -9.43
C ASP A 220 -8.89 23.71 -7.93
N LEU A 221 -8.41 22.67 -7.23
CA LEU A 221 -8.15 22.73 -5.81
C LEU A 221 -6.79 23.34 -5.51
N GLU A 222 -6.80 24.40 -4.71
CA GLU A 222 -5.59 25.00 -4.15
C GLU A 222 -5.40 24.52 -2.70
N PRO A 223 -4.15 24.22 -2.28
CA PRO A 223 -3.87 23.88 -0.90
C PRO A 223 -4.12 25.10 0.00
N TYR A 224 -4.57 24.87 1.22
CA TYR A 224 -4.61 25.95 2.22
C TYR A 224 -3.19 26.49 2.44
N PRO A 225 -2.97 27.81 2.28
CA PRO A 225 -1.66 28.40 2.55
C PRO A 225 -1.37 28.37 4.06
N TYR A 226 -0.11 28.44 4.42
CA TYR A 226 0.29 28.62 5.81
C TYR A 226 -0.02 30.05 6.27
N ASP A 227 -0.94 30.19 7.23
CA ASP A 227 -1.39 31.48 7.78
C ASP A 227 -1.78 31.30 9.25
N PRO A 228 -0.82 31.38 10.18
CA PRO A 228 -1.07 31.19 11.61
C PRO A 228 -2.00 32.23 12.21
N ASP A 229 -2.03 33.48 11.70
CA ASP A 229 -2.90 34.51 12.21
C ASP A 229 -4.36 34.26 11.83
N LYS A 230 -4.60 33.82 10.62
CA LYS A 230 -5.92 33.35 10.20
C LYS A 230 -6.36 32.12 10.98
N ALA A 231 -5.45 31.20 11.27
CA ALA A 231 -5.73 30.04 12.11
C ALA A 231 -6.21 30.46 13.49
N LYS A 232 -5.51 31.41 14.18
CA LYS A 232 -5.90 31.94 15.48
C LYS A 232 -7.27 32.64 15.43
N ALA A 233 -7.50 33.45 14.39
CA ALA A 233 -8.79 34.13 14.22
C ALA A 233 -9.94 33.12 14.09
N LEU A 234 -9.79 32.06 13.33
CA LEU A 234 -10.79 31.00 13.17
C LEU A 234 -11.06 30.24 14.48
N ILE A 235 -10.02 29.97 15.29
CA ILE A 235 -10.17 29.36 16.61
C ILE A 235 -10.96 30.28 17.55
N ALA A 236 -10.64 31.58 17.58
CA ALA A 236 -11.38 32.55 18.37
C ALA A 236 -12.86 32.67 17.93
N GLU A 237 -13.11 32.73 16.61
CA GLU A 237 -14.47 32.76 16.06
C GLU A 237 -15.28 31.49 16.38
N ALA A 238 -14.62 30.35 16.54
CA ALA A 238 -15.23 29.08 16.93
C ALA A 238 -15.45 28.97 18.46
N GLY A 239 -14.90 29.91 19.25
CA GLY A 239 -14.88 29.80 20.72
C GLY A 239 -14.10 28.59 21.24
N ALA A 240 -13.10 28.14 20.48
CA ALA A 240 -12.33 26.94 20.76
C ALA A 240 -10.93 27.24 21.33
N GLU A 241 -10.73 28.44 21.89
CA GLU A 241 -9.48 28.80 22.54
C GLU A 241 -9.22 27.90 23.76
N GLY A 242 -8.05 27.25 23.79
CA GLY A 242 -7.67 26.32 24.87
C GLY A 242 -8.35 24.94 24.81
N ALA A 243 -9.01 24.60 23.71
CA ALA A 243 -9.53 23.24 23.50
C ALA A 243 -8.37 22.26 23.29
N GLU A 244 -8.42 21.12 23.99
CA GLU A 244 -7.47 20.00 23.89
C GLU A 244 -8.06 18.84 23.09
#